data_d650f4675a99f3bb727414ffa5137f16
#
_entry.id   d650f4675a99f3bb727414ffa5137f16
#
_cell.length_a   1.000
_cell.length_b   1.000
_cell.length_c   1.000
_cell.angle_alpha   90.00
_cell.angle_beta   90.00
_cell.angle_gamma   90.00
#
_symmetry.space_group_name_H-M   'P 1'
#
loop_
_entity.id
_entity.type
_entity.pdbx_description
1 polymer ?
#
loop_
_entity_poly.entity_id
_entity_poly.type
_entity_poly.pdbx_seq_one_letter_code
_entity_poly.pdbx_strand_id
1 'polypeptide(L)'
;MNIRITGHQISLTAAIKRYVTRKLIRLNRKFNHQMNFSCVLEVNKLSKKVEVTTHLPGKDIHVQVENKDMYTAIDLLVAKIDRQIVKYKELHLINMHSAKISD
;
A
#
# COMPACT_ATOMS: atom_id res chain seq x y z
N MET A 1 13.21 4.29 1.13
CA MET A 1 11.75 4.26 0.88
C MET A 1 11.27 5.64 0.50
N ASN A 2 10.50 5.74 -0.55
CA ASN A 2 9.95 7.00 -1.00
C ASN A 2 8.43 6.92 -0.97
N ILE A 3 7.78 7.93 -0.37
CA ILE A 3 6.32 8.00 -0.27
C ILE A 3 5.89 9.34 -0.85
N ARG A 4 5.09 9.28 -1.91
CA ARG A 4 4.48 10.46 -2.52
C ARG A 4 3.00 10.47 -2.19
N ILE A 5 2.51 11.54 -1.59
CA ILE A 5 1.11 11.68 -1.23
C ILE A 5 0.55 12.88 -1.98
N THR A 6 -0.51 12.65 -2.75
CA THR A 6 -1.18 13.67 -3.54
C THR A 6 -2.64 13.76 -3.13
N GLY A 7 -3.17 14.98 -3.01
CA GLY A 7 -4.58 15.18 -2.71
C GLY A 7 -5.32 15.78 -3.90
N HIS A 8 -6.50 15.24 -4.20
CA HIS A 8 -7.41 15.78 -5.20
C HIS A 8 -8.68 16.25 -4.52
N GLN A 9 -9.00 17.52 -4.67
CA GLN A 9 -10.17 18.15 -4.05
C GLN A 9 -10.15 18.04 -2.52
N ILE A 10 -8.95 17.99 -1.94
CA ILE A 10 -8.73 17.92 -0.51
C ILE A 10 -7.42 18.63 -0.18
N SER A 11 -7.43 19.43 0.88
CA SER A 11 -6.21 19.96 1.46
C SER A 11 -5.59 18.91 2.35
N LEU A 12 -4.38 18.47 2.03
CA LEU A 12 -3.69 17.47 2.84
C LEU A 12 -3.21 18.09 4.14
N THR A 13 -3.78 17.65 5.25
CA THR A 13 -3.32 18.08 6.57
C THR A 13 -2.08 17.32 6.98
N ALA A 14 -1.30 17.90 7.88
CA ALA A 14 -0.13 17.20 8.45
C ALA A 14 -0.54 15.91 9.14
N ALA A 15 -1.72 15.90 9.78
CA ALA A 15 -2.24 14.72 10.46
C ALA A 15 -2.49 13.56 9.50
N ILE A 16 -3.14 13.83 8.36
CA ILE A 16 -3.40 12.82 7.35
C ILE A 16 -2.10 12.30 6.76
N LYS A 17 -1.18 13.20 6.43
CA LYS A 17 0.13 12.80 5.88
C LYS A 17 0.88 11.89 6.85
N ARG A 18 0.91 12.24 8.14
CA ARG A 18 1.56 11.42 9.15
C ARG A 18 0.91 10.05 9.30
N TYR A 19 -0.43 10.02 9.25
CA TYR A 19 -1.17 8.76 9.35
C TYR A 19 -0.85 7.81 8.22
N VAL A 20 -0.92 8.28 6.98
CA VAL A 20 -0.58 7.48 5.79
C VAL A 20 0.87 7.03 5.85
N THR A 21 1.78 7.95 6.12
CA THR A 21 3.23 7.66 6.15
C THR A 21 3.54 6.58 7.17
N ARG A 22 3.00 6.69 8.37
CA ARG A 22 3.23 5.71 9.43
C ARG A 22 2.73 4.33 9.05
N LYS A 23 1.54 4.25 8.42
CA LYS A 23 0.98 2.98 7.99
C LYS A 23 1.80 2.35 6.88
N LEU A 24 2.26 3.13 5.90
CA LEU A 24 3.06 2.64 4.80
C LEU A 24 4.47 2.22 5.26
N ILE A 25 5.06 2.93 6.20
CA ILE A 25 6.35 2.54 6.80
C ILE A 25 6.22 1.17 7.45
N ARG A 26 5.11 0.93 8.15
CA ARG A 26 4.87 -0.37 8.79
C ARG A 26 4.77 -1.49 7.78
N LEU A 27 4.14 -1.25 6.63
CA LEU A 27 4.12 -2.21 5.52
C LEU A 27 5.51 -2.48 4.98
N ASN A 28 6.32 -1.44 4.81
CA ASN A 28 7.66 -1.59 4.28
C ASN A 28 8.55 -2.45 5.18
N ARG A 29 8.34 -2.40 6.49
CA ARG A 29 9.11 -3.20 7.44
C ARG A 29 8.87 -4.71 7.27
N LYS A 30 7.73 -5.09 6.73
CA LYS A 30 7.40 -6.50 6.48
C LYS A 30 8.05 -7.04 5.22
N PHE A 31 8.66 -6.18 4.43
CA PHE A 31 9.26 -6.56 3.15
C PHE A 31 10.75 -6.20 3.17
N ASN A 32 11.61 -7.11 2.68
CA ASN A 32 13.06 -6.93 2.77
C ASN A 32 13.65 -5.97 1.75
N HIS A 33 12.85 -5.46 0.83
CA HIS A 33 13.29 -4.49 -0.17
C HIS A 33 12.66 -3.15 0.11
N GLN A 34 13.34 -2.08 -0.31
CA GLN A 34 12.74 -0.76 -0.20
C GLN A 34 11.56 -0.64 -1.15
N MET A 35 10.42 -0.23 -0.62
CA MET A 35 9.21 -0.01 -1.40
C MET A 35 9.02 1.48 -1.62
N ASN A 36 8.58 1.83 -2.82
CA ASN A 36 8.17 3.18 -3.14
C ASN A 36 6.66 3.21 -3.31
N PHE A 37 6.01 4.16 -2.66
CA PHE A 37 4.55 4.26 -2.66
C PHE A 37 4.10 5.55 -3.32
N SER A 38 3.10 5.45 -4.17
CA SER A 38 2.36 6.60 -4.68
C SER A 38 0.94 6.52 -4.12
N CYS A 39 0.55 7.49 -3.31
CA CYS A 39 -0.74 7.52 -2.64
C CYS A 39 -1.54 8.73 -3.12
N VAL A 40 -2.76 8.50 -3.58
CA VAL A 40 -3.66 9.56 -4.01
C VAL A 40 -4.89 9.54 -3.12
N LEU A 41 -5.19 10.69 -2.51
CA LEU A 41 -6.39 10.88 -1.69
C LEU A 41 -7.35 11.79 -2.43
N GLU A 42 -8.62 11.41 -2.48
CA GLU A 42 -9.64 12.19 -3.18
C GLU A 42 -10.90 12.28 -2.34
N VAL A 43 -11.52 13.47 -2.34
CA VAL A 43 -12.80 13.70 -1.68
C VAL A 43 -13.85 13.99 -2.73
N ASN A 44 -14.89 13.15 -2.76
CA ASN A 44 -16.08 13.36 -3.56
C ASN A 44 -17.25 13.76 -2.66
N LYS A 45 -18.38 14.13 -3.25
CA LYS A 45 -19.55 14.59 -2.47
C LYS A 45 -20.03 13.57 -1.44
N LEU A 46 -19.99 12.28 -1.79
CA LEU A 46 -20.58 11.22 -0.97
C LEU A 46 -19.55 10.25 -0.40
N SER A 47 -18.32 10.33 -0.85
CA SER A 47 -17.31 9.36 -0.41
C SER A 47 -15.91 9.94 -0.48
N LYS A 48 -15.00 9.29 0.21
CA LYS A 48 -13.58 9.57 0.18
C LYS A 48 -12.87 8.37 -0.40
N LYS A 49 -11.93 8.62 -1.29
CA LYS A 49 -11.19 7.57 -1.99
C LYS A 49 -9.72 7.68 -1.70
N VAL A 50 -9.09 6.53 -1.47
CA VAL A 50 -7.64 6.44 -1.34
C VAL A 50 -7.14 5.36 -2.29
N GLU A 51 -6.02 5.65 -2.93
CA GLU A 51 -5.44 4.78 -3.94
C GLU A 51 -3.93 4.73 -3.72
N VAL A 52 -3.37 3.53 -3.70
CA VAL A 52 -1.93 3.36 -3.54
C VAL A 52 -1.40 2.42 -4.61
N THR A 53 -0.30 2.83 -5.22
CA THR A 53 0.44 2.03 -6.17
C THR A 53 1.84 1.82 -5.63
N THR A 54 2.34 0.59 -5.70
CA THR A 54 3.72 0.25 -5.40
C THR A 54 4.15 -0.90 -6.29
N HIS A 55 5.46 -1.09 -6.41
CA HIS A 55 6.02 -2.09 -7.31
C HIS A 55 6.92 -3.03 -6.52
N LEU A 56 6.68 -4.32 -6.66
CA LEU A 56 7.55 -5.36 -6.15
C LEU A 56 8.26 -6.02 -7.33
N PRO A 57 9.39 -6.71 -7.10
CA PRO A 57 10.04 -7.41 -8.20
C PRO A 57 9.07 -8.37 -8.90
N GLY A 58 8.78 -8.09 -10.17
CA GLY A 58 7.88 -8.90 -10.98
C GLY A 58 6.39 -8.73 -10.72
N LYS A 59 5.99 -7.79 -9.86
CA LYS A 59 4.58 -7.58 -9.58
C LYS A 59 4.28 -6.14 -9.17
N ASP A 60 3.29 -5.55 -9.83
CA ASP A 60 2.76 -4.25 -9.43
C ASP A 60 1.59 -4.45 -8.49
N ILE A 61 1.52 -3.63 -7.45
CA ILE A 61 0.41 -3.61 -6.52
C ILE A 61 -0.32 -2.28 -6.68
N HIS A 62 -1.61 -2.36 -6.92
CA HIS A 62 -2.49 -1.21 -7.02
C HIS A 62 -3.77 -1.51 -6.28
N VAL A 63 -4.09 -0.71 -5.26
CA VAL A 63 -5.27 -0.89 -4.43
C VAL A 63 -6.01 0.43 -4.30
N GLN A 64 -7.31 0.36 -4.37
CA GLN A 64 -8.20 1.52 -4.26
C GLN A 64 -9.32 1.19 -3.29
N VAL A 65 -9.64 2.12 -2.39
CA VAL A 65 -10.72 1.96 -1.41
C VAL A 65 -11.53 3.24 -1.33
N GLU A 66 -12.84 3.10 -1.29
CA GLU A 66 -13.76 4.20 -1.02
C GLU A 66 -14.49 3.97 0.29
N ASN A 67 -14.66 5.03 1.09
CA ASN A 67 -15.38 4.96 2.35
C ASN A 67 -15.84 6.36 2.73
N LYS A 68 -16.85 6.45 3.59
CA LYS A 68 -17.33 7.73 4.10
C LYS A 68 -16.28 8.42 4.96
N ASP A 69 -15.45 7.66 5.65
CA ASP A 69 -14.38 8.17 6.51
C ASP A 69 -13.02 7.89 5.89
N MET A 70 -12.19 8.93 5.76
CA MET A 70 -10.88 8.82 5.13
C MET A 70 -9.93 7.90 5.91
N TYR A 71 -9.93 8.00 7.24
CA TYR A 71 -9.05 7.16 8.06
C TYR A 71 -9.44 5.70 7.96
N THR A 72 -10.73 5.40 7.93
CA THR A 72 -11.22 4.04 7.70
C THR A 72 -10.80 3.54 6.32
N ALA A 73 -10.91 4.40 5.30
CA ALA A 73 -10.47 4.04 3.94
C ALA A 73 -8.99 3.69 3.91
N ILE A 74 -8.16 4.48 4.59
CA ILE A 74 -6.72 4.22 4.68
C ILE A 74 -6.43 2.89 5.37
N ASP A 75 -7.10 2.62 6.49
CA ASP A 75 -6.91 1.36 7.22
C ASP A 75 -7.31 0.15 6.38
N LEU A 76 -8.42 0.22 5.67
CA LEU A 76 -8.87 -0.86 4.79
C LEU A 76 -7.90 -1.07 3.62
N LEU A 77 -7.39 0.01 3.06
CA LEU A 77 -6.41 -0.05 1.98
C LEU A 77 -5.13 -0.73 2.44
N VAL A 78 -4.63 -0.35 3.61
CA VAL A 78 -3.41 -0.93 4.17
C VAL A 78 -3.58 -2.43 4.41
N ALA A 79 -4.74 -2.85 4.91
CA ALA A 79 -5.03 -4.27 5.11
C ALA A 79 -5.01 -5.05 3.79
N LYS A 80 -5.54 -4.46 2.72
CA LYS A 80 -5.52 -5.09 1.40
C LYS A 80 -4.11 -5.21 0.83
N ILE A 81 -3.30 -4.17 0.98
CA ILE A 81 -1.91 -4.20 0.53
C ILE A 81 -1.13 -5.25 1.33
N ASP A 82 -1.33 -5.28 2.63
CA ASP A 82 -0.66 -6.24 3.51
C ASP A 82 -0.92 -7.69 3.05
N ARG A 83 -2.16 -8.01 2.71
CA ARG A 83 -2.52 -9.34 2.21
C ARG A 83 -1.79 -9.65 0.89
N GLN A 84 -1.68 -8.68 0.01
CA GLN A 84 -0.98 -8.88 -1.25
C GLN A 84 0.52 -9.08 -1.04
N ILE A 85 1.12 -8.37 -0.09
CA ILE A 85 2.53 -8.55 0.25
C ILE A 85 2.77 -9.95 0.82
N VAL A 86 1.93 -10.38 1.74
CA VAL A 86 2.03 -11.72 2.34
C VAL A 86 1.94 -12.79 1.25
N LYS A 87 0.96 -12.67 0.37
CA LYS A 87 0.78 -13.61 -0.73
C LYS A 87 1.99 -13.63 -1.66
N TYR A 88 2.54 -12.46 -1.97
CA TYR A 88 3.74 -12.36 -2.80
C TYR A 88 4.91 -13.07 -2.15
N LYS A 89 5.12 -12.86 -0.85
CA LYS A 89 6.20 -13.50 -0.11
C LYS A 89 6.06 -15.02 -0.09
N GLU A 90 4.86 -15.52 0.11
CA GLU A 90 4.57 -16.96 0.10
C GLU A 90 4.92 -17.59 -1.25
N LEU A 91 4.48 -16.96 -2.34
CA LEU A 91 4.78 -17.43 -3.69
C LEU A 91 6.28 -17.40 -3.98
N HIS A 92 6.96 -16.37 -3.53
CA HIS A 92 8.40 -16.23 -3.72
C HIS A 92 9.16 -17.31 -2.95
N LEU A 93 8.75 -17.60 -1.72
CA LEU A 93 9.34 -18.67 -0.91
C LEU A 93 9.13 -20.05 -1.55
N ILE A 94 7.94 -20.31 -2.07
CA ILE A 94 7.63 -21.56 -2.75
C ILE A 94 8.55 -21.73 -3.96
N ASN A 95 8.73 -20.69 -4.75
CA ASN A 95 9.60 -20.72 -5.92
C ASN A 95 11.06 -20.98 -5.53
N MET A 96 11.52 -20.36 -4.46
CA MET A 96 12.88 -20.59 -3.94
C MET A 96 13.05 -22.04 -3.45
N HIS A 97 12.04 -22.56 -2.78
CA HIS A 97 12.04 -23.95 -2.32
C HIS A 97 12.08 -24.93 -3.49
N SER A 98 11.28 -24.68 -4.51
CA SER A 98 11.26 -25.50 -5.71
C SER A 98 12.62 -25.50 -6.41
N ALA A 99 13.26 -24.35 -6.50
CA ALA A 99 14.60 -24.23 -7.10
C ALA A 99 15.63 -25.03 -6.30
N LYS A 100 15.56 -25.03 -4.98
CA LYS A 100 16.46 -25.80 -4.12
C LYS A 100 16.25 -27.31 -4.27
N ILE A 101 15.01 -27.73 -4.42
CA ILE A 101 14.66 -29.15 -4.52
C ILE A 101 15.09 -29.72 -5.87
N SER A 102 15.06 -28.92 -6.92
CA SER A 102 15.42 -29.35 -8.26
C SER A 102 16.92 -29.48 -8.49
N ASP A 103 17.73 -29.05 -7.55
CA ASP A 103 19.16 -29.23 -7.58
C ASP A 103 19.52 -30.60 -7.00
#